data_29f54509be525bf5280e00973e0795f7
#
_entry.id   29f54509be525bf5280e00973e0795f7
#
_cell.length_a   1.000
_cell.length_b   1.000
_cell.length_c   1.000
_cell.angle_alpha   90.00
_cell.angle_beta   90.00
_cell.angle_gamma   90.00
#
_symmetry.space_group_name_H-M   'P 1'
#
loop_
_entity.id
_entity.type
_entity.pdbx_description
1 polymer ?
#
loop_
_entity_poly.entity_id
_entity_poly.type
_entity_poly.pdbx_seq_one_letter_code
_entity_poly.pdbx_strand_id
1 'polypeptide(L)'
;MKSKETAITVKNLDIFYKEIKRFSIAKSGFNGFANAKKFHAVKNVSFEVKKGEIIGICGKNGSGKSTLLRAIAGIFAADNGTIDLHGNSISLLSIGVGFQKKLSGYENIFLSGLLLGYSEEQIKERLDEIIEFSELGDFIYKPVNSYSSGMYSKLAFSITAILETDIMLIDEVLS
;
A
#
# COMPACT_ATOMS: atom_id res chain seq x y z
N MET A 1 32.62 -1.96 8.73
CA MET A 1 31.30 -2.07 8.07
C MET A 1 30.54 -0.77 8.35
N LYS A 2 30.21 0.03 7.32
CA LYS A 2 29.33 1.20 7.54
C LYS A 2 27.97 0.69 8.02
N SER A 3 27.48 1.21 9.14
CA SER A 3 26.10 0.92 9.59
C SER A 3 25.14 1.36 8.49
N LYS A 4 24.29 0.44 8.02
CA LYS A 4 23.24 0.79 7.05
C LYS A 4 22.30 1.83 7.70
N GLU A 5 22.00 2.89 6.98
CA GLU A 5 21.00 3.90 7.40
C GLU A 5 19.65 3.25 7.68
N THR A 6 18.95 3.76 8.68
CA THR A 6 17.56 3.32 8.99
C THR A 6 16.60 3.94 7.97
N ALA A 7 15.75 3.12 7.40
CA ALA A 7 14.71 3.55 6.46
C ALA A 7 13.35 3.77 7.15
N ILE A 8 13.01 2.92 8.11
CA ILE A 8 11.78 3.01 8.89
C ILE A 8 12.09 2.76 10.36
N THR A 9 11.50 3.54 11.24
CA THR A 9 11.43 3.27 12.67
C THR A 9 9.98 3.27 13.13
N VAL A 10 9.51 2.18 13.72
CA VAL A 10 8.20 2.05 14.35
C VAL A 10 8.42 1.84 15.85
N LYS A 11 7.75 2.65 16.70
CA LYS A 11 7.87 2.56 18.17
C LYS A 11 6.51 2.51 18.84
N ASN A 12 6.28 1.45 19.63
CA ASN A 12 5.12 1.26 20.51
C ASN A 12 3.78 1.52 19.80
N LEU A 13 3.65 1.04 18.56
CA LEU A 13 2.50 1.32 17.72
C LEU A 13 1.26 0.56 18.16
N ASP A 14 0.19 1.29 18.47
CA ASP A 14 -1.13 0.75 18.76
C ASP A 14 -2.16 1.30 17.78
N ILE A 15 -3.04 0.42 17.29
CA ILE A 15 -4.15 0.79 16.41
C ILE A 15 -5.42 0.07 16.86
N PHE A 16 -6.49 0.86 17.05
CA PHE A 16 -7.79 0.37 17.49
C PHE A 16 -8.86 0.66 16.44
N TYR A 17 -9.70 -0.33 16.16
CA TYR A 17 -10.94 -0.13 15.43
C TYR A 17 -12.11 0.03 16.39
N LYS A 18 -12.97 1.02 16.14
CA LYS A 18 -14.26 1.12 16.85
C LYS A 18 -15.26 0.16 16.18
N GLU A 19 -15.79 -0.80 16.91
CA GLU A 19 -16.94 -1.57 16.45
C GLU A 19 -18.14 -0.65 16.31
N ILE A 20 -18.53 -0.31 15.08
CA ILE A 20 -19.80 0.34 14.81
C ILE A 20 -20.88 -0.75 14.93
N LYS A 21 -21.54 -0.83 16.11
CA LYS A 21 -22.76 -1.65 16.22
C LYS A 21 -23.77 -1.13 15.20
N ARG A 22 -24.18 -1.95 14.25
CA ARG A 22 -25.35 -1.68 13.40
C ARG A 22 -26.53 -1.35 14.33
N PHE A 23 -27.01 -0.12 14.26
CA PHE A 23 -28.21 0.30 14.97
C PHE A 23 -29.38 -0.53 14.49
N SER A 24 -29.88 -1.43 15.33
CA SER A 24 -31.25 -1.90 15.23
C SER A 24 -32.13 -0.76 15.73
N ILE A 25 -32.92 -0.16 14.83
CA ILE A 25 -33.94 0.85 15.16
C ILE A 25 -35.11 0.12 15.83
N ALA A 26 -34.91 -0.35 17.02
CA ALA A 26 -36.00 -0.89 17.85
C ALA A 26 -35.68 -0.69 19.32
N LYS A 27 -36.33 0.31 19.93
CA LYS A 27 -36.53 0.50 21.37
C LYS A 27 -35.28 0.75 22.22
N SER A 28 -34.98 2.00 22.44
CA SER A 28 -34.92 2.60 23.79
C SER A 28 -34.03 3.83 23.84
N GLY A 29 -34.45 4.78 24.61
CA GLY A 29 -33.95 6.02 25.12
C GLY A 29 -32.50 6.46 24.91
N PHE A 30 -32.37 7.70 24.89
CA PHE A 30 -31.31 8.65 24.64
C PHE A 30 -29.96 8.48 25.43
N ASN A 31 -29.52 7.26 25.78
CA ASN A 31 -28.30 7.01 26.58
C ASN A 31 -27.40 5.91 25.98
N GLY A 32 -27.07 5.94 24.66
CA GLY A 32 -26.35 4.88 23.95
C GLY A 32 -24.95 5.19 23.45
N PHE A 33 -24.29 6.27 23.89
CA PHE A 33 -22.92 6.62 23.42
C PHE A 33 -21.77 6.11 24.30
N ALA A 34 -22.04 5.36 25.35
CA ALA A 34 -21.01 4.80 26.23
C ALA A 34 -20.77 3.32 25.92
N ASN A 35 -19.54 2.99 25.46
CA ASN A 35 -18.96 1.65 25.23
C ASN A 35 -19.12 1.02 23.83
N ALA A 36 -18.66 1.70 22.78
CA ALA A 36 -18.26 0.99 21.56
C ALA A 36 -17.03 0.12 21.91
N LYS A 37 -17.17 -1.20 21.80
CA LYS A 37 -16.06 -2.15 22.01
C LYS A 37 -14.96 -1.83 21.02
N LYS A 38 -13.77 -1.46 21.48
CA LYS A 38 -12.62 -1.21 20.61
C LYS A 38 -11.92 -2.53 20.32
N PHE A 39 -11.70 -2.84 19.05
CA PHE A 39 -10.88 -3.96 18.64
C PHE A 39 -9.43 -3.49 18.51
N HIS A 40 -8.50 -4.08 19.26
CA HIS A 40 -7.08 -3.76 19.23
C HIS A 40 -6.40 -4.52 18.08
N ALA A 41 -6.27 -3.89 16.93
CA ALA A 41 -5.80 -4.51 15.69
C ALA A 41 -4.27 -4.64 15.64
N VAL A 42 -3.54 -3.63 16.11
CA VAL A 42 -2.07 -3.64 16.25
C VAL A 42 -1.74 -3.30 17.68
N LYS A 43 -0.90 -4.15 18.34
CA LYS A 43 -0.65 -4.09 19.79
C LYS A 43 0.84 -3.87 20.05
N ASN A 44 1.21 -2.66 20.48
CA ASN A 44 2.55 -2.29 20.95
C ASN A 44 3.68 -2.82 20.04
N VAL A 45 3.57 -2.57 18.73
CA VAL A 45 4.54 -3.04 17.74
C VAL A 45 5.72 -2.07 17.63
N SER A 46 6.95 -2.61 17.72
CA SER A 46 8.17 -1.81 17.55
C SER A 46 9.17 -2.59 16.69
N PHE A 47 9.75 -1.93 15.68
CA PHE A 47 10.83 -2.49 14.85
C PHE A 47 11.53 -1.37 14.08
N GLU A 48 12.69 -1.71 13.50
CA GLU A 48 13.43 -0.85 12.58
C GLU A 48 13.73 -1.61 11.29
N VAL A 49 13.75 -0.90 10.18
CA VAL A 49 14.13 -1.39 8.85
C VAL A 49 15.30 -0.58 8.35
N LYS A 50 16.36 -1.23 7.90
CA LYS A 50 17.52 -0.56 7.29
C LYS A 50 17.34 -0.46 5.77
N LYS A 51 17.98 0.53 5.15
CA LYS A 51 18.00 0.65 3.68
C LYS A 51 18.54 -0.64 3.03
N GLY A 52 17.81 -1.12 2.01
CA GLY A 52 18.10 -2.36 1.30
C GLY A 52 17.77 -3.64 2.06
N GLU A 53 16.97 -3.56 3.15
CA GLU A 53 16.40 -4.74 3.81
C GLU A 53 15.04 -5.10 3.25
N ILE A 54 14.75 -6.40 3.21
CA ILE A 54 13.43 -6.96 2.92
C ILE A 54 12.91 -7.61 4.20
N ILE A 55 11.73 -7.14 4.68
CA ILE A 55 11.09 -7.67 5.88
C ILE A 55 9.77 -8.33 5.52
N GLY A 56 9.58 -9.58 5.93
CA GLY A 56 8.32 -10.30 5.84
C GLY A 56 7.49 -10.17 7.12
N ILE A 57 6.24 -9.68 7.00
CA ILE A 57 5.28 -9.64 8.11
C ILE A 57 4.39 -10.87 8.04
N CYS A 58 4.59 -11.82 8.95
CA CYS A 58 3.86 -13.08 8.99
C CYS A 58 2.81 -13.11 10.10
N GLY A 59 1.71 -13.81 9.86
CA GLY A 59 0.65 -13.99 10.85
C GLY A 59 -0.65 -14.52 10.24
N LYS A 60 -1.57 -14.98 11.09
CA LYS A 60 -2.90 -15.48 10.70
C LYS A 60 -3.72 -14.38 10.01
N ASN A 61 -4.74 -14.77 9.22
CA ASN A 61 -5.69 -13.81 8.67
C ASN A 61 -6.41 -13.07 9.80
N GLY A 62 -6.54 -11.74 9.67
CA GLY A 62 -7.10 -10.88 10.71
C GLY A 62 -6.14 -10.51 11.85
N SER A 63 -4.83 -10.85 11.78
CA SER A 63 -3.85 -10.49 12.82
C SER A 63 -3.35 -9.03 12.75
N GLY A 64 -3.87 -8.21 11.82
CA GLY A 64 -3.51 -6.80 11.72
C GLY A 64 -2.39 -6.46 10.72
N LYS A 65 -1.92 -7.41 9.90
CA LYS A 65 -0.84 -7.18 8.91
C LYS A 65 -1.13 -6.01 7.98
N SER A 66 -2.26 -6.06 7.26
CA SER A 66 -2.68 -4.99 6.35
C SER A 66 -2.97 -3.67 7.08
N THR A 67 -3.43 -3.73 8.32
CA THR A 67 -3.62 -2.54 9.16
C THR A 67 -2.27 -1.87 9.47
N LEU A 68 -1.26 -2.66 9.84
CA LEU A 68 0.08 -2.17 10.09
C LEU A 68 0.70 -1.53 8.83
N LEU A 69 0.63 -2.22 7.68
CA LEU A 69 1.14 -1.69 6.41
C LEU A 69 0.47 -0.36 6.02
N ARG A 70 -0.87 -0.27 6.14
CA ARG A 70 -1.61 0.95 5.85
C ARG A 70 -1.31 2.09 6.83
N ALA A 71 -1.00 1.78 8.09
CA ALA A 71 -0.55 2.80 9.04
C ALA A 71 0.85 3.32 8.67
N ILE A 72 1.78 2.43 8.30
CA ILE A 72 3.12 2.81 7.84
C ILE A 72 3.03 3.66 6.56
N ALA A 73 2.09 3.33 5.65
CA ALA A 73 1.80 4.11 4.44
C ALA A 73 1.10 5.46 4.72
N GLY A 74 0.81 5.79 5.98
CA GLY A 74 0.13 7.04 6.34
C GLY A 74 -1.37 7.10 6.02
N ILE A 75 -1.99 5.96 5.61
CA ILE A 75 -3.43 5.89 5.30
C ILE A 75 -4.28 5.96 6.58
N PHE A 76 -3.75 5.41 7.68
CA PHE A 76 -4.37 5.47 9.00
C PHE A 76 -3.45 6.15 10.00
N ALA A 77 -4.02 7.00 10.84
CA ALA A 77 -3.29 7.49 12.01
C ALA A 77 -3.21 6.39 13.07
N ALA A 78 -2.05 6.27 13.73
CA ALA A 78 -1.90 5.43 14.91
C ALA A 78 -2.64 6.05 16.10
N ASP A 79 -3.23 5.21 16.97
CA ASP A 79 -3.80 5.69 18.24
C ASP A 79 -2.70 6.01 19.26
N ASN A 80 -1.60 5.21 19.26
CA ASN A 80 -0.40 5.45 20.07
C ASN A 80 0.84 5.05 19.30
N GLY A 81 2.00 5.53 19.76
CA GLY A 81 3.29 5.23 19.16
C GLY A 81 3.66 6.20 18.04
N THR A 82 4.76 5.90 17.35
CA THR A 82 5.29 6.74 16.27
C THR A 82 5.79 5.89 15.12
N ILE A 83 5.66 6.45 13.91
CA ILE A 83 6.25 5.93 12.68
C ILE A 83 7.12 7.05 12.12
N ASP A 84 8.41 6.76 11.92
CA ASP A 84 9.37 7.68 11.32
C ASP A 84 9.95 7.04 10.05
N LEU A 85 9.76 7.69 8.92
CA LEU A 85 10.26 7.27 7.61
C LEU A 85 11.63 7.88 7.28
N HIS A 86 12.21 8.66 8.18
CA HIS A 86 13.50 9.34 8.00
C HIS A 86 13.63 10.13 6.68
N GLY A 87 12.50 10.74 6.24
CA GLY A 87 12.43 11.50 5.00
C GLY A 87 12.33 10.65 3.71
N ASN A 88 12.23 9.33 3.84
CA ASN A 88 12.06 8.45 2.69
C ASN A 88 10.61 8.52 2.16
N SER A 89 10.49 8.42 0.84
CA SER A 89 9.22 8.23 0.15
C SER A 89 8.72 6.80 0.34
N ILE A 90 7.39 6.63 0.40
CA ILE A 90 6.78 5.32 0.63
C ILE A 90 5.65 5.07 -0.36
N SER A 91 5.59 3.86 -0.89
CA SER A 91 4.48 3.37 -1.71
C SER A 91 3.88 2.12 -1.11
N LEU A 92 2.55 2.09 -0.98
CA LEU A 92 1.81 0.87 -0.71
C LEU A 92 1.37 0.27 -2.04
N LEU A 93 1.95 -0.85 -2.42
CA LEU A 93 1.57 -1.58 -3.61
C LEU A 93 0.15 -2.15 -3.41
N SER A 94 -0.83 -1.37 -3.83
CA SER A 94 -2.18 -1.87 -4.07
C SER A 94 -2.24 -2.17 -5.57
N ILE A 95 -2.38 -3.43 -5.95
CA ILE A 95 -2.37 -3.86 -7.35
C ILE A 95 -3.33 -3.00 -8.17
N GLY A 96 -2.78 -2.23 -9.12
CA GLY A 96 -3.56 -1.47 -10.09
C GLY A 96 -4.34 -0.28 -9.51
N VAL A 97 -3.78 0.40 -8.49
CA VAL A 97 -4.35 1.69 -8.03
C VAL A 97 -4.49 2.64 -9.20
N GLY A 98 -5.72 3.10 -9.42
CA GLY A 98 -6.05 4.02 -10.49
C GLY A 98 -6.23 3.38 -11.86
N PHE A 99 -5.99 2.08 -12.03
CA PHE A 99 -6.18 1.43 -13.33
C PHE A 99 -7.60 1.60 -13.86
N GLN A 100 -7.71 2.14 -15.05
CA GLN A 100 -8.94 2.23 -15.81
C GLN A 100 -9.01 1.07 -16.81
N LYS A 101 -9.94 0.16 -16.62
CA LYS A 101 -10.05 -1.09 -17.41
C LYS A 101 -10.23 -0.86 -18.91
N LYS A 102 -10.79 0.28 -19.31
CA LYS A 102 -11.03 0.64 -20.72
C LYS A 102 -9.80 1.25 -21.40
N LEU A 103 -8.84 1.73 -20.65
CA LEU A 103 -7.58 2.28 -21.13
C LEU A 103 -6.58 1.15 -21.39
N SER A 104 -5.64 1.39 -22.29
CA SER A 104 -4.50 0.52 -22.55
C SER A 104 -3.57 0.42 -21.33
N GLY A 105 -2.70 -0.58 -21.31
CA GLY A 105 -1.62 -0.65 -20.31
C GLY A 105 -0.73 0.59 -20.35
N TYR A 106 -0.39 1.05 -21.57
CA TYR A 106 0.39 2.27 -21.80
C TYR A 106 -0.25 3.49 -21.12
N GLU A 107 -1.55 3.74 -21.34
CA GLU A 107 -2.26 4.86 -20.71
C GLU A 107 -2.36 4.68 -19.18
N ASN A 108 -2.48 3.45 -18.70
CA ASN A 108 -2.51 3.16 -17.27
C ASN A 108 -1.15 3.39 -16.59
N ILE A 109 -0.01 3.25 -17.30
CA ILE A 109 1.30 3.65 -16.75
C ILE A 109 1.29 5.13 -16.38
N PHE A 110 0.83 6.00 -17.29
CA PHE A 110 0.75 7.44 -17.03
C PHE A 110 -0.24 7.76 -15.91
N LEU A 111 -1.44 7.17 -15.97
CA LEU A 111 -2.47 7.42 -14.96
C LEU A 111 -1.98 7.02 -13.56
N SER A 112 -1.36 5.86 -13.42
CA SER A 112 -0.82 5.40 -12.14
C SER A 112 0.37 6.23 -11.68
N GLY A 113 1.30 6.56 -12.58
CA GLY A 113 2.45 7.39 -12.25
C GLY A 113 2.05 8.78 -11.75
N LEU A 114 1.08 9.43 -12.41
CA LEU A 114 0.52 10.72 -11.98
C LEU A 114 -0.15 10.62 -10.60
N LEU A 115 -0.89 9.53 -10.33
CA LEU A 115 -1.51 9.28 -9.03
C LEU A 115 -0.48 9.02 -7.92
N LEU A 116 0.67 8.47 -8.28
CA LEU A 116 1.81 8.29 -7.37
C LEU A 116 2.60 9.60 -7.14
N GLY A 117 2.25 10.67 -7.86
CA GLY A 117 2.85 12.00 -7.68
C GLY A 117 4.02 12.31 -8.63
N TYR A 118 4.28 11.47 -9.63
CA TYR A 118 5.30 11.72 -10.65
C TYR A 118 4.79 12.67 -11.73
N SER A 119 5.69 13.49 -12.32
CA SER A 119 5.35 14.28 -13.50
C SER A 119 5.30 13.41 -14.75
N GLU A 120 4.65 13.92 -15.81
CA GLU A 120 4.60 13.22 -17.09
C GLU A 120 6.00 13.00 -17.69
N GLU A 121 6.93 13.95 -17.49
CA GLU A 121 8.31 13.87 -17.93
C GLU A 121 9.05 12.73 -17.21
N GLN A 122 8.93 12.64 -15.88
CA GLN A 122 9.53 11.58 -15.07
C GLN A 122 9.02 10.19 -15.48
N ILE A 123 7.73 10.08 -15.79
CA ILE A 123 7.14 8.82 -16.27
C ILE A 123 7.69 8.47 -17.65
N LYS A 124 7.82 9.44 -18.56
CA LYS A 124 8.38 9.22 -19.89
C LYS A 124 9.84 8.75 -19.86
N GLU A 125 10.64 9.28 -18.96
CA GLU A 125 12.04 8.87 -18.79
C GLU A 125 12.19 7.40 -18.39
N ARG A 126 11.18 6.82 -17.72
CA ARG A 126 11.18 5.43 -17.24
C ARG A 126 10.26 4.49 -18.04
N LEU A 127 9.59 5.03 -19.05
CA LEU A 127 8.51 4.34 -19.75
C LEU A 127 8.98 3.03 -20.42
N ASP A 128 10.08 3.08 -21.14
CA ASP A 128 10.63 1.93 -21.84
C ASP A 128 11.04 0.83 -20.85
N GLU A 129 11.64 1.22 -19.72
CA GLU A 129 12.02 0.30 -18.64
C GLU A 129 10.80 -0.37 -17.99
N ILE A 130 9.72 0.39 -17.76
CA ILE A 130 8.46 -0.16 -17.25
C ILE A 130 7.86 -1.17 -18.22
N ILE A 131 7.83 -0.85 -19.52
CA ILE A 131 7.29 -1.72 -20.56
C ILE A 131 8.09 -3.01 -20.66
N GLU A 132 9.43 -2.90 -20.71
CA GLU A 132 10.32 -4.06 -20.77
C GLU A 132 10.17 -4.96 -19.55
N PHE A 133 10.19 -4.37 -18.34
CA PHE A 133 10.07 -5.11 -17.08
C PHE A 133 8.71 -5.81 -16.93
N SER A 134 7.63 -5.25 -17.53
CA SER A 134 6.29 -5.85 -17.51
C SER A 134 6.20 -7.13 -18.35
N GLU A 135 7.11 -7.31 -19.32
CA GLU A 135 7.10 -8.42 -20.31
C GLU A 135 5.76 -8.57 -21.06
N LEU A 136 4.99 -7.50 -21.22
CA LEU A 136 3.69 -7.54 -21.88
C LEU A 136 3.77 -7.45 -23.41
N GLY A 137 4.90 -6.99 -23.97
CA GLY A 137 5.07 -6.78 -25.40
C GLY A 137 3.94 -5.92 -25.99
N ASP A 138 3.38 -6.32 -27.12
CA ASP A 138 2.32 -5.59 -27.82
C ASP A 138 1.01 -5.48 -27.03
N PHE A 139 0.82 -6.31 -25.99
CA PHE A 139 -0.34 -6.20 -25.14
C PHE A 139 -0.39 -4.88 -24.35
N ILE A 140 0.75 -4.20 -24.18
CA ILE A 140 0.79 -2.91 -23.51
C ILE A 140 -0.14 -1.87 -24.14
N TYR A 141 -0.39 -1.96 -25.45
CA TYR A 141 -1.28 -1.07 -26.20
C TYR A 141 -2.75 -1.52 -26.23
N LYS A 142 -3.06 -2.69 -25.64
CA LYS A 142 -4.44 -3.19 -25.56
C LYS A 142 -5.12 -2.75 -24.25
N PRO A 143 -6.45 -2.62 -24.27
CA PRO A 143 -7.19 -2.29 -23.05
C PRO A 143 -6.97 -3.32 -21.92
N VAL A 144 -6.80 -2.82 -20.70
CA VAL A 144 -6.48 -3.65 -19.53
C VAL A 144 -7.60 -4.64 -19.17
N ASN A 145 -8.84 -4.40 -19.60
CA ASN A 145 -9.93 -5.38 -19.44
C ASN A 145 -9.71 -6.69 -20.22
N SER A 146 -8.77 -6.72 -21.17
CA SER A 146 -8.38 -7.93 -21.92
C SER A 146 -7.21 -8.69 -21.26
N TYR A 147 -6.66 -8.18 -20.17
CA TYR A 147 -5.52 -8.79 -19.49
C TYR A 147 -5.95 -9.97 -18.61
N SER A 148 -5.08 -10.98 -18.55
CA SER A 148 -5.17 -11.97 -17.47
C SER A 148 -4.81 -11.33 -16.12
N SER A 149 -5.18 -11.98 -15.01
CA SER A 149 -4.79 -11.51 -13.66
C SER A 149 -3.27 -11.37 -13.52
N GLY A 150 -2.51 -12.30 -14.10
CA GLY A 150 -1.04 -12.23 -14.11
C GLY A 150 -0.49 -11.04 -14.89
N MET A 151 -1.04 -10.74 -16.09
CA MET A 151 -0.65 -9.57 -16.88
C MET A 151 -0.96 -8.26 -16.13
N TYR A 152 -2.13 -8.20 -15.51
CA TYR A 152 -2.55 -7.06 -14.69
C TYR A 152 -1.58 -6.83 -13.52
N SER A 153 -1.25 -7.89 -12.78
CA SER A 153 -0.31 -7.82 -11.66
C SER A 153 1.10 -7.46 -12.08
N LYS A 154 1.59 -8.03 -13.21
CA LYS A 154 2.89 -7.70 -13.77
C LYS A 154 3.01 -6.22 -14.10
N LEU A 155 2.02 -5.63 -14.80
CA LEU A 155 2.05 -4.21 -15.13
C LEU A 155 2.04 -3.33 -13.88
N ALA A 156 1.15 -3.62 -12.93
CA ALA A 156 1.05 -2.85 -11.70
C ALA A 156 2.33 -2.89 -10.88
N PHE A 157 2.96 -4.08 -10.80
CA PHE A 157 4.25 -4.24 -10.14
C PHE A 157 5.37 -3.48 -10.86
N SER A 158 5.43 -3.55 -12.20
CA SER A 158 6.45 -2.87 -13.00
C SER A 158 6.42 -1.35 -12.80
N ILE A 159 5.22 -0.76 -12.81
CA ILE A 159 5.06 0.68 -12.58
C ILE A 159 5.62 1.07 -11.20
N THR A 160 5.25 0.32 -10.16
CA THR A 160 5.66 0.65 -8.79
C THR A 160 7.15 0.37 -8.53
N ALA A 161 7.70 -0.68 -9.16
CA ALA A 161 9.10 -1.06 -8.98
C ALA A 161 10.07 -0.11 -9.69
N ILE A 162 9.67 0.43 -10.83
CA ILE A 162 10.53 1.28 -11.68
C ILE A 162 10.38 2.77 -11.32
N LEU A 163 9.17 3.21 -10.99
CA LEU A 163 8.97 4.54 -10.42
C LEU A 163 9.44 4.49 -8.97
N GLU A 164 10.67 4.91 -8.75
CA GLU A 164 11.45 4.75 -7.51
C GLU A 164 10.73 5.34 -6.29
N THR A 165 10.28 4.48 -5.38
CA THR A 165 10.01 4.84 -3.99
C THR A 165 11.11 4.23 -3.12
N ASP A 166 11.60 4.98 -2.11
CA ASP A 166 12.64 4.50 -1.20
C ASP A 166 12.16 3.27 -0.40
N ILE A 167 10.84 3.17 -0.16
CA ILE A 167 10.21 2.11 0.62
C ILE A 167 8.99 1.58 -0.15
N MET A 168 8.98 0.28 -0.42
CA MET A 168 7.84 -0.40 -1.02
C MET A 168 7.15 -1.30 0.00
N LEU A 169 5.88 -1.08 0.25
CA LEU A 169 5.03 -1.95 1.05
C LEU A 169 4.17 -2.83 0.14
N ILE A 170 4.17 -4.14 0.39
CA ILE A 170 3.44 -5.13 -0.43
C ILE A 170 2.41 -5.83 0.46
N ASP A 171 1.12 -5.63 0.21
CA ASP A 171 0.01 -6.26 0.96
C ASP A 171 -0.71 -7.27 0.05
N GLU A 172 -0.65 -8.56 0.39
CA GLU A 172 -1.38 -9.69 -0.25
C GLU A 172 -1.39 -9.72 -1.80
N VAL A 173 -0.32 -9.26 -2.44
CA VAL A 173 -0.24 -9.10 -3.91
C VAL A 173 -0.22 -10.45 -4.65
N LEU A 174 -0.02 -11.57 -3.96
CA LEU A 174 0.28 -12.88 -4.54
C LEU A 174 -0.74 -13.98 -4.16
N SER A 175 -1.96 -13.63 -3.80
CA SER A 175 -3.01 -14.64 -3.56
C SER A 175 -3.96 -14.80 -4.74
#